data_ad9ca2a898fcbc69dd5d80e83ca99f44
#
_entry.id   ad9ca2a898fcbc69dd5d80e83ca99f44
#
_cell.length_a   1.000
_cell.length_b   1.000
_cell.length_c   1.000
_cell.angle_alpha   90.00
_cell.angle_beta   90.00
_cell.angle_gamma   90.00
#
_symmetry.space_group_name_H-M   'P 1'
#
loop_
_entity.id
_entity.type
_entity.pdbx_description
1 polymer ?
#
loop_
_entity_poly.entity_id
_entity_poly.type
_entity_poly.pdbx_seq_one_letter_code
_entity_poly.pdbx_strand_id
1 'polypeptide(L)'
;MYLEVTGLKKKYGNRFNTVSVLNGIELSVQQGQMCVIQGTSGSGKSTLLNCIGGLETIDEGSIKVDGKELFGLSPSALSDYRREQLGFIFQFYNLIPNLTVRENIKVCEYLTDAPLEMDALIKTLGLTEHQNKFPSQLSGGQQQRCAIARALIKNPKLLLCDEPTGALDSATSREILILLEKINAEYGTTMLLVTHNNSIKDMVHQVVFVKDGLVTNQYENKIRIPAAELEDL
;
A
#
# COMPACT_ATOMS: atom_id res chain seq x y z
N MET A 1 -8.04 -2.33 -17.36
CA MET A 1 -7.42 -2.57 -16.05
C MET A 1 -6.65 -1.33 -15.62
N TYR A 2 -6.54 -1.07 -14.31
CA TYR A 2 -5.74 0.05 -13.82
C TYR A 2 -4.30 -0.38 -13.49
N LEU A 3 -4.15 -1.52 -12.83
CA LEU A 3 -2.86 -2.19 -12.62
C LEU A 3 -2.86 -3.52 -13.39
N GLU A 4 -1.80 -3.76 -14.14
CA GLU A 4 -1.55 -5.01 -14.85
C GLU A 4 -0.11 -5.45 -14.62
N VAL A 5 0.08 -6.66 -14.13
CA VAL A 5 1.38 -7.31 -13.93
C VAL A 5 1.38 -8.61 -14.74
N THR A 6 2.36 -8.76 -15.63
CA THR A 6 2.43 -9.90 -16.54
C THR A 6 3.81 -10.53 -16.52
N GLY A 7 3.88 -11.80 -16.17
CA GLY A 7 5.11 -12.61 -16.20
C GLY A 7 6.23 -12.05 -15.32
N LEU A 8 5.90 -11.34 -14.23
CA LEU A 8 6.87 -10.62 -13.43
C LEU A 8 7.83 -11.56 -12.71
N LYS A 9 9.13 -11.38 -12.96
CA LYS A 9 10.20 -12.12 -12.27
C LYS A 9 11.16 -11.17 -11.56
N LYS A 10 11.62 -11.61 -10.40
CA LYS A 10 12.63 -10.92 -9.60
C LYS A 10 13.56 -11.89 -8.92
N LYS A 11 14.86 -11.64 -9.06
CA LYS A 11 15.94 -12.40 -8.45
C LYS A 11 16.84 -11.49 -7.63
N TYR A 12 17.37 -12.01 -6.54
CA TYR A 12 18.39 -11.36 -5.72
C TYR A 12 19.64 -12.21 -5.65
N GLY A 13 20.78 -11.58 -5.45
CA GLY A 13 22.04 -12.27 -5.29
C GLY A 13 23.08 -11.87 -6.35
N ASN A 14 24.09 -12.69 -6.48
CA ASN A 14 25.19 -12.52 -7.42
C ASN A 14 25.35 -13.77 -8.32
N ARG A 15 26.35 -13.76 -9.23
CA ARG A 15 26.60 -14.86 -10.18
C ARG A 15 26.72 -16.26 -9.55
N PHE A 16 27.03 -16.36 -8.26
CA PHE A 16 27.29 -17.64 -7.57
C PHE A 16 26.14 -18.06 -6.64
N ASN A 17 25.29 -17.12 -6.24
CA ASN A 17 24.17 -17.40 -5.33
C ASN A 17 22.99 -16.50 -5.68
N THR A 18 22.08 -17.01 -6.51
CA THR A 18 20.88 -16.30 -6.95
C THR A 18 19.66 -16.94 -6.32
N VAL A 19 18.83 -16.13 -5.67
CA VAL A 19 17.53 -16.53 -5.12
C VAL A 19 16.43 -15.90 -5.97
N SER A 20 15.60 -16.72 -6.57
CA SER A 20 14.43 -16.28 -7.32
C SER A 20 13.28 -16.04 -6.34
N VAL A 21 12.79 -14.80 -6.26
CA VAL A 21 11.75 -14.38 -5.31
C VAL A 21 10.39 -14.23 -5.99
N LEU A 22 10.37 -13.73 -7.23
CA LEU A 22 9.17 -13.70 -8.06
C LEU A 22 9.44 -14.54 -9.31
N ASN A 23 8.50 -15.42 -9.64
CA ASN A 23 8.68 -16.50 -10.61
C ASN A 23 7.71 -16.45 -11.79
N GLY A 24 7.13 -15.28 -12.09
CA GLY A 24 6.14 -15.12 -13.14
C GLY A 24 4.77 -14.76 -12.56
N ILE A 25 4.70 -13.66 -11.81
CA ILE A 25 3.44 -13.16 -11.24
C ILE A 25 2.54 -12.63 -12.36
N GLU A 26 1.28 -13.06 -12.31
CA GLU A 26 0.17 -12.54 -13.11
C GLU A 26 -0.88 -11.92 -12.17
N LEU A 27 -1.13 -10.63 -12.33
CA LEU A 27 -2.07 -9.89 -11.48
C LEU A 27 -2.72 -8.75 -12.28
N SER A 28 -4.01 -8.56 -12.13
CA SER A 28 -4.69 -7.37 -12.64
C SER A 28 -5.68 -6.82 -11.62
N VAL A 29 -5.77 -5.49 -11.48
CA VAL A 29 -6.68 -4.81 -10.55
C VAL A 29 -7.40 -3.69 -11.30
N GLN A 30 -8.71 -3.55 -11.09
CA GLN A 30 -9.50 -2.47 -11.67
C GLN A 30 -9.33 -1.18 -10.86
N GLN A 31 -9.58 -0.04 -11.49
CA GLN A 31 -9.55 1.25 -10.81
C GLN A 31 -10.56 1.29 -9.65
N GLY A 32 -10.15 1.84 -8.51
CA GLY A 32 -10.99 1.97 -7.33
C GLY A 32 -11.20 0.70 -6.53
N GLN A 33 -10.68 -0.44 -6.98
CA GLN A 33 -10.75 -1.69 -6.21
C GLN A 33 -9.73 -1.72 -5.07
N MET A 34 -10.11 -2.40 -3.99
CA MET A 34 -9.21 -2.90 -2.95
C MET A 34 -8.86 -4.34 -3.28
N CYS A 35 -7.57 -4.65 -3.37
CA CYS A 35 -7.04 -5.99 -3.58
C CYS A 35 -6.13 -6.38 -2.41
N VAL A 36 -6.32 -7.57 -1.83
CA VAL A 36 -5.40 -8.11 -0.82
C VAL A 36 -4.52 -9.19 -1.44
N ILE A 37 -3.23 -9.11 -1.12
CA ILE A 37 -2.21 -10.11 -1.47
C ILE A 37 -1.85 -10.86 -0.20
N GLN A 38 -2.21 -12.13 -0.13
CA GLN A 38 -1.96 -13.01 1.00
C GLN A 38 -0.91 -14.08 0.66
N GLY A 39 -0.31 -14.65 1.69
CA GLY A 39 0.67 -15.73 1.56
C GLY A 39 1.59 -15.80 2.78
N THR A 40 2.35 -16.87 2.88
CA THR A 40 3.30 -17.09 3.98
C THR A 40 4.44 -16.05 3.97
N SER A 41 5.13 -15.91 5.09
CA SER A 41 6.37 -15.10 5.13
C SER A 41 7.37 -15.61 4.09
N GLY A 42 8.05 -14.70 3.41
CA GLY A 42 9.03 -15.04 2.36
C GLY A 42 8.42 -15.44 1.00
N SER A 43 7.09 -15.41 0.81
CA SER A 43 6.47 -15.77 -0.48
C SER A 43 6.64 -14.73 -1.60
N GLY A 44 7.25 -13.56 -1.32
CA GLY A 44 7.52 -12.51 -2.31
C GLY A 44 6.55 -11.32 -2.31
N LYS A 45 5.60 -11.24 -1.37
CA LYS A 45 4.55 -10.20 -1.33
C LYS A 45 5.10 -8.77 -1.26
N SER A 46 5.98 -8.47 -0.30
CA SER A 46 6.59 -7.14 -0.16
C SER A 46 7.50 -6.81 -1.35
N THR A 47 8.18 -7.83 -1.92
CA THR A 47 8.96 -7.66 -3.16
C THR A 47 8.05 -7.29 -4.33
N LEU A 48 6.90 -7.96 -4.48
CA LEU A 48 5.90 -7.62 -5.50
C LEU A 48 5.40 -6.18 -5.31
N LEU A 49 5.07 -5.80 -4.07
CA LEU A 49 4.61 -4.45 -3.76
C LEU A 49 5.69 -3.40 -4.09
N ASN A 50 6.96 -3.67 -3.76
CA ASN A 50 8.09 -2.79 -4.06
C ASN A 50 8.35 -2.67 -5.58
N CYS A 51 8.20 -3.75 -6.34
CA CYS A 51 8.30 -3.70 -7.80
C CYS A 51 7.18 -2.83 -8.40
N ILE A 52 5.92 -3.02 -7.97
CA ILE A 52 4.79 -2.19 -8.38
C ILE A 52 5.01 -0.73 -7.96
N GLY A 53 5.58 -0.48 -6.79
CA GLY A 53 5.92 0.85 -6.31
C GLY A 53 7.13 1.51 -7.01
N GLY A 54 7.81 0.81 -7.91
CA GLY A 54 9.02 1.31 -8.55
C GLY A 54 10.16 1.57 -7.56
N LEU A 55 10.15 0.88 -6.41
CA LEU A 55 11.23 0.90 -5.41
C LEU A 55 12.28 -0.18 -5.71
N GLU A 56 11.87 -1.24 -6.40
CA GLU A 56 12.71 -2.33 -6.88
C GLU A 56 12.58 -2.46 -8.39
N THR A 57 13.69 -2.75 -9.05
CA THR A 57 13.69 -3.09 -10.48
C THR A 57 13.18 -4.52 -10.69
N ILE A 58 12.57 -4.79 -11.81
CA ILE A 58 12.20 -6.15 -12.23
C ILE A 58 13.24 -6.71 -13.22
N ASP A 59 13.36 -8.03 -13.28
CA ASP A 59 14.32 -8.69 -14.17
C ASP A 59 13.64 -9.10 -15.50
N GLU A 60 12.39 -9.56 -15.44
CA GLU A 60 11.59 -9.94 -16.60
C GLU A 60 10.10 -9.62 -16.35
N GLY A 61 9.32 -9.51 -17.41
CA GLY A 61 7.88 -9.26 -17.35
C GLY A 61 7.53 -7.79 -17.60
N SER A 62 6.32 -7.41 -17.20
CA SER A 62 5.75 -6.08 -17.40
C SER A 62 4.92 -5.66 -16.18
N ILE A 63 4.99 -4.39 -15.81
CA ILE A 63 4.09 -3.74 -14.86
C ILE A 63 3.53 -2.49 -15.52
N LYS A 64 2.20 -2.45 -15.72
CA LYS A 64 1.52 -1.26 -16.23
C LYS A 64 0.59 -0.69 -15.17
N VAL A 65 0.68 0.63 -14.97
CA VAL A 65 -0.23 1.39 -14.10
C VAL A 65 -0.86 2.50 -14.94
N ASP A 66 -2.18 2.51 -15.01
CA ASP A 66 -2.94 3.42 -15.88
C ASP A 66 -2.44 3.41 -17.33
N GLY A 67 -2.18 2.20 -17.84
CA GLY A 67 -1.66 1.96 -19.19
C GLY A 67 -0.19 2.30 -19.40
N LYS A 68 0.51 2.89 -18.42
CA LYS A 68 1.94 3.24 -18.52
C LYS A 68 2.82 2.09 -18.04
N GLU A 69 3.76 1.65 -18.88
CA GLU A 69 4.75 0.62 -18.56
C GLU A 69 5.80 1.18 -17.59
N LEU A 70 6.08 0.44 -16.50
CA LEU A 70 7.11 0.81 -15.52
C LEU A 70 8.48 0.16 -15.81
N PHE A 71 8.49 -0.99 -16.51
CA PHE A 71 9.74 -1.68 -16.84
C PHE A 71 10.58 -0.87 -17.80
N GLY A 72 11.86 -0.71 -17.46
CA GLY A 72 12.79 0.06 -18.27
C GLY A 72 12.73 1.57 -18.09
N LEU A 73 11.88 2.10 -17.23
CA LEU A 73 11.90 3.52 -16.89
C LEU A 73 13.20 3.92 -16.21
N SER A 74 13.64 5.14 -16.48
CA SER A 74 14.78 5.75 -15.79
C SER A 74 14.46 6.00 -14.30
N PRO A 75 15.47 6.12 -13.42
CA PRO A 75 15.26 6.48 -12.01
C PRO A 75 14.47 7.77 -11.82
N SER A 76 14.65 8.77 -12.71
CA SER A 76 13.87 10.02 -12.70
C SER A 76 12.40 9.75 -13.00
N ALA A 77 12.09 8.99 -14.06
CA ALA A 77 10.73 8.66 -14.45
C ALA A 77 10.00 7.82 -13.37
N LEU A 78 10.72 6.90 -12.69
CA LEU A 78 10.18 6.18 -11.53
C LEU A 78 9.92 7.11 -10.33
N SER A 79 10.76 8.13 -10.14
CA SER A 79 10.51 9.15 -9.10
C SER A 79 9.27 9.98 -9.43
N ASP A 80 9.07 10.37 -10.68
CA ASP A 80 7.85 11.07 -11.10
C ASP A 80 6.61 10.19 -10.95
N TYR A 81 6.68 8.90 -11.31
CA TYR A 81 5.62 7.95 -11.06
C TYR A 81 5.24 7.86 -9.57
N ARG A 82 6.23 7.72 -8.67
CA ARG A 82 5.98 7.69 -7.21
C ARG A 82 5.40 9.01 -6.69
N ARG A 83 5.85 10.12 -7.24
CA ARG A 83 5.37 11.45 -6.88
C ARG A 83 3.90 11.64 -7.26
N GLU A 84 3.54 11.29 -8.50
CA GLU A 84 2.23 11.63 -9.09
C GLU A 84 1.13 10.61 -8.82
N GLN A 85 1.47 9.32 -8.81
CA GLN A 85 0.47 8.25 -8.83
C GLN A 85 0.38 7.48 -7.53
N LEU A 86 1.46 7.45 -6.72
CA LEU A 86 1.61 6.44 -5.68
C LEU A 86 1.59 7.01 -4.27
N GLY A 87 0.76 6.45 -3.38
CA GLY A 87 0.93 6.50 -1.93
C GLY A 87 1.52 5.18 -1.42
N PHE A 88 2.37 5.22 -0.40
CA PHE A 88 2.92 4.01 0.22
C PHE A 88 2.76 4.05 1.73
N ILE A 89 2.20 2.99 2.31
CA ILE A 89 2.04 2.77 3.74
C ILE A 89 2.90 1.56 4.11
N PHE A 90 3.86 1.75 5.02
CA PHE A 90 4.79 0.73 5.48
C PHE A 90 4.40 0.17 6.85
N GLN A 91 4.78 -1.05 7.14
CA GLN A 91 4.54 -1.73 8.40
C GLN A 91 5.05 -0.96 9.62
N PHE A 92 6.21 -0.31 9.53
CA PHE A 92 6.84 0.45 10.62
C PHE A 92 6.69 1.96 10.47
N TYR A 93 5.59 2.42 9.85
CA TYR A 93 5.17 3.82 9.70
C TYR A 93 6.15 4.71 8.92
N ASN A 94 7.45 4.54 9.06
CA ASN A 94 8.54 5.31 8.42
C ASN A 94 8.35 6.84 8.55
N LEU A 95 7.87 7.29 9.71
CA LEU A 95 7.74 8.72 10.01
C LEU A 95 9.11 9.35 10.23
N ILE A 96 9.23 10.63 9.87
CA ILE A 96 10.43 11.42 10.13
C ILE A 96 10.40 11.82 11.62
N PRO A 97 11.32 11.32 12.47
CA PRO A 97 11.20 11.41 13.92
C PRO A 97 11.28 12.84 14.47
N ASN A 98 11.97 13.74 13.76
CA ASN A 98 12.18 15.13 14.14
C ASN A 98 11.15 16.10 13.56
N LEU A 99 10.11 15.59 12.91
CA LEU A 99 8.97 16.35 12.40
C LEU A 99 7.71 15.99 13.18
N THR A 100 6.89 16.99 13.44
CA THR A 100 5.54 16.80 14.00
C THR A 100 4.65 16.02 13.04
N VAL A 101 3.46 15.58 13.48
CA VAL A 101 2.45 14.96 12.61
C VAL A 101 2.16 15.84 11.39
N ARG A 102 1.85 17.13 11.63
CA ARG A 102 1.54 18.08 10.55
C ARG A 102 2.69 18.25 9.57
N GLU A 103 3.91 18.34 10.06
CA GLU A 103 5.10 18.46 9.22
C GLU A 103 5.40 17.17 8.45
N ASN A 104 5.21 15.99 9.05
CA ASN A 104 5.31 14.70 8.35
C ASN A 104 4.35 14.59 7.16
N ILE A 105 3.13 15.14 7.29
CA ILE A 105 2.16 15.19 6.19
C ILE A 105 2.60 16.23 5.15
N LYS A 106 3.01 17.41 5.62
CA LYS A 106 3.37 18.56 4.78
C LYS A 106 4.51 18.30 3.81
N VAL A 107 5.51 17.48 4.18
CA VAL A 107 6.63 17.16 3.26
C VAL A 107 6.15 16.48 1.97
N CYS A 108 5.01 15.79 2.00
CA CYS A 108 4.43 15.17 0.81
C CYS A 108 3.42 16.07 0.08
N GLU A 109 2.88 17.10 0.73
CA GLU A 109 2.00 18.10 0.11
C GLU A 109 2.70 18.81 -1.06
N TYR A 110 3.98 19.16 -0.89
CA TYR A 110 4.78 19.82 -1.92
C TYR A 110 5.12 18.95 -3.15
N LEU A 111 4.76 17.67 -3.12
CA LEU A 111 5.04 16.75 -4.23
C LEU A 111 3.96 16.75 -5.31
N THR A 112 2.85 17.49 -5.13
CA THR A 112 1.72 17.54 -6.06
C THR A 112 1.20 18.96 -6.21
N ASP A 113 0.62 19.26 -7.38
CA ASP A 113 -0.03 20.55 -7.65
C ASP A 113 -1.51 20.56 -7.18
N ALA A 114 -2.06 19.40 -6.80
CA ALA A 114 -3.45 19.25 -6.36
C ALA A 114 -3.55 18.39 -5.08
N PRO A 115 -2.95 18.84 -3.96
CA PRO A 115 -3.03 18.12 -2.70
C PRO A 115 -4.47 18.09 -2.16
N LEU A 116 -4.76 17.09 -1.32
CA LEU A 116 -5.96 17.12 -0.50
C LEU A 116 -5.86 18.27 0.51
N GLU A 117 -7.03 18.75 0.97
CA GLU A 117 -7.05 19.80 2.00
C GLU A 117 -6.54 19.21 3.32
N MET A 118 -5.44 19.79 3.85
CA MET A 118 -4.69 19.22 4.98
C MET A 118 -5.51 19.16 6.28
N ASP A 119 -6.24 20.21 6.62
CA ASP A 119 -6.97 20.24 7.89
C ASP A 119 -8.16 19.29 7.86
N ALA A 120 -8.84 19.14 6.72
CA ALA A 120 -9.88 18.13 6.51
C ALA A 120 -9.31 16.72 6.62
N LEU A 121 -8.15 16.46 6.01
CA LEU A 121 -7.46 15.17 6.09
C LEU A 121 -7.05 14.83 7.53
N ILE A 122 -6.42 15.76 8.25
CA ILE A 122 -6.05 15.61 9.66
C ILE A 122 -7.28 15.31 10.52
N LYS A 123 -8.39 16.00 10.29
CA LYS A 123 -9.66 15.79 11.00
C LYS A 123 -10.25 14.41 10.67
N THR A 124 -10.32 14.04 9.40
CA THR A 124 -10.85 12.72 8.96
C THR A 124 -10.09 11.57 9.58
N LEU A 125 -8.77 11.72 9.74
CA LEU A 125 -7.88 10.72 10.33
C LEU A 125 -7.82 10.77 11.87
N GLY A 126 -8.57 11.68 12.52
CA GLY A 126 -8.61 11.79 13.98
C GLY A 126 -7.29 12.28 14.59
N LEU A 127 -6.54 13.12 13.87
CA LEU A 127 -5.21 13.60 14.28
C LEU A 127 -5.21 15.06 14.76
N THR A 128 -6.35 15.72 14.86
CA THR A 128 -6.47 17.16 15.19
C THR A 128 -5.73 17.50 16.49
N GLU A 129 -5.97 16.74 17.56
CA GLU A 129 -5.32 16.95 18.88
C GLU A 129 -3.85 16.51 18.92
N HIS A 130 -3.39 15.86 17.85
CA HIS A 130 -2.03 15.28 17.78
C HIS A 130 -1.15 15.96 16.76
N GLN A 131 -1.66 16.90 15.97
CA GLN A 131 -0.96 17.48 14.82
C GLN A 131 0.39 18.13 15.13
N ASN A 132 0.56 18.63 16.35
CA ASN A 132 1.79 19.26 16.83
C ASN A 132 2.70 18.32 17.63
N LYS A 133 2.33 17.03 17.78
CA LYS A 133 3.15 16.02 18.46
C LYS A 133 4.17 15.40 17.52
N PHE A 134 5.30 14.99 18.08
CA PHE A 134 6.32 14.19 17.39
C PHE A 134 5.94 12.71 17.40
N PRO A 135 6.46 11.88 16.47
CA PRO A 135 6.18 10.44 16.40
C PRO A 135 6.40 9.70 17.73
N SER A 136 7.43 10.06 18.49
CA SER A 136 7.73 9.47 19.82
C SER A 136 6.65 9.71 20.89
N GLN A 137 5.74 10.66 20.65
CA GLN A 137 4.65 11.02 21.56
C GLN A 137 3.30 10.40 21.16
N LEU A 138 3.30 9.55 20.12
CA LEU A 138 2.10 8.95 19.52
C LEU A 138 2.02 7.47 19.85
N SER A 139 0.78 6.95 20.02
CA SER A 139 0.53 5.51 19.98
C SER A 139 0.79 4.93 18.59
N GLY A 140 0.95 3.61 18.48
CA GLY A 140 1.14 2.93 17.19
C GLY A 140 0.03 3.25 16.18
N GLY A 141 -1.22 3.24 16.61
CA GLY A 141 -2.37 3.60 15.76
C GLY A 141 -2.35 5.06 15.31
N GLN A 142 -1.91 6.00 16.17
CA GLN A 142 -1.74 7.40 15.79
C GLN A 142 -0.59 7.59 14.80
N GLN A 143 0.51 6.86 14.96
CA GLN A 143 1.62 6.85 14.00
C GLN A 143 1.16 6.30 12.65
N GLN A 144 0.38 5.22 12.65
CA GLN A 144 -0.18 4.65 11.42
C GLN A 144 -1.13 5.62 10.72
N ARG A 145 -2.02 6.29 11.45
CA ARG A 145 -2.89 7.34 10.89
C ARG A 145 -2.09 8.49 10.29
N CYS A 146 -0.98 8.89 10.91
CA CYS A 146 -0.06 9.88 10.37
C CYS A 146 0.62 9.40 9.08
N ALA A 147 1.07 8.14 9.02
CA ALA A 147 1.64 7.54 7.81
C ALA A 147 0.61 7.46 6.66
N ILE A 148 -0.64 7.12 6.98
CA ILE A 148 -1.76 7.14 6.03
C ILE A 148 -2.01 8.57 5.53
N ALA A 149 -2.08 9.57 6.42
CA ALA A 149 -2.25 10.98 6.05
C ALA A 149 -1.16 11.45 5.09
N ARG A 150 0.10 11.15 5.43
CA ARG A 150 1.26 11.48 4.59
C ARG A 150 1.20 10.83 3.21
N ALA A 151 0.73 9.59 3.12
CA ALA A 151 0.58 8.90 1.85
C ALA A 151 -0.55 9.50 1.00
N LEU A 152 -1.65 9.94 1.65
CA LEU A 152 -2.87 10.41 0.99
C LEU A 152 -2.82 11.89 0.58
N ILE A 153 -2.06 12.74 1.27
CA ILE A 153 -2.06 14.20 1.03
C ILE A 153 -1.81 14.54 -0.45
N LYS A 154 -1.06 13.71 -1.17
CA LYS A 154 -0.80 13.87 -2.61
C LYS A 154 -1.99 13.52 -3.50
N ASN A 155 -3.10 13.03 -2.94
CA ASN A 155 -4.25 12.51 -3.68
C ASN A 155 -3.88 11.37 -4.67
N PRO A 156 -3.18 10.31 -4.19
CA PRO A 156 -2.67 9.25 -5.06
C PRO A 156 -3.80 8.42 -5.65
N LYS A 157 -3.61 7.93 -6.89
CA LYS A 157 -4.55 7.02 -7.54
C LYS A 157 -4.34 5.56 -7.13
N LEU A 158 -3.12 5.22 -6.66
CA LEU A 158 -2.74 3.90 -6.17
C LEU A 158 -2.15 4.02 -4.76
N LEU A 159 -2.68 3.25 -3.82
CA LEU A 159 -2.16 3.12 -2.46
C LEU A 159 -1.64 1.71 -2.24
N LEU A 160 -0.35 1.60 -1.96
CA LEU A 160 0.32 0.35 -1.63
C LEU A 160 0.48 0.26 -0.11
N CYS A 161 -0.04 -0.79 0.50
CA CYS A 161 -0.03 -1.00 1.94
C CYS A 161 0.70 -2.30 2.28
N ASP A 162 1.90 -2.19 2.85
CA ASP A 162 2.66 -3.34 3.32
C ASP A 162 2.42 -3.54 4.81
N GLU A 163 1.64 -4.58 5.16
CA GLU A 163 1.24 -4.94 6.52
C GLU A 163 0.67 -3.75 7.34
N PRO A 164 -0.38 -3.05 6.85
CA PRO A 164 -0.83 -1.79 7.44
C PRO A 164 -1.34 -1.90 8.88
N THR A 165 -1.58 -3.11 9.36
CA THR A 165 -2.05 -3.41 10.73
C THR A 165 -1.10 -4.33 11.51
N GLY A 166 0.00 -4.78 10.91
CA GLY A 166 0.86 -5.84 11.46
C GLY A 166 1.60 -5.51 12.77
N ALA A 167 1.65 -4.22 13.17
CA ALA A 167 2.27 -3.77 14.41
C ALA A 167 1.24 -3.24 15.44
N LEU A 168 -0.07 -3.50 15.22
CA LEU A 168 -1.16 -2.95 16.01
C LEU A 168 -1.95 -4.05 16.74
N ASP A 169 -2.59 -3.70 17.84
CA ASP A 169 -3.59 -4.56 18.49
C ASP A 169 -4.87 -4.68 17.64
N SER A 170 -5.70 -5.66 17.94
CA SER A 170 -6.91 -5.97 17.16
C SER A 170 -7.90 -4.80 17.08
N ALA A 171 -8.10 -4.08 18.19
CA ALA A 171 -9.03 -2.94 18.20
C ALA A 171 -8.53 -1.80 17.29
N THR A 172 -7.26 -1.44 17.42
CA THR A 172 -6.61 -0.43 16.58
C THR A 172 -6.55 -0.88 15.12
N SER A 173 -6.27 -2.16 14.86
CA SER A 173 -6.27 -2.75 13.51
C SER A 173 -7.62 -2.56 12.83
N ARG A 174 -8.73 -2.84 13.54
CA ARG A 174 -10.10 -2.62 13.05
C ARG A 174 -10.34 -1.16 12.66
N GLU A 175 -9.93 -0.23 13.52
CA GLU A 175 -10.08 1.20 13.23
C GLU A 175 -9.30 1.63 11.96
N ILE A 176 -8.10 1.09 11.76
CA ILE A 176 -7.31 1.37 10.54
C ILE A 176 -7.96 0.78 9.30
N LEU A 177 -8.53 -0.44 9.39
CA LEU A 177 -9.22 -1.06 8.25
C LEU A 177 -10.51 -0.31 7.87
N ILE A 178 -11.31 0.11 8.86
CA ILE A 178 -12.48 0.99 8.64
C ILE A 178 -12.05 2.28 7.95
N LEU A 179 -10.94 2.85 8.37
CA LEU A 179 -10.40 4.07 7.77
C LEU A 179 -9.98 3.84 6.31
N LEU A 180 -9.27 2.75 6.00
CA LEU A 180 -8.89 2.41 4.62
C LEU A 180 -10.10 2.15 3.73
N GLU A 181 -11.12 1.44 4.23
CA GLU A 181 -12.38 1.23 3.53
C GLU A 181 -13.08 2.56 3.21
N LYS A 182 -13.16 3.47 4.18
CA LYS A 182 -13.72 4.81 4.00
C LYS A 182 -12.95 5.62 2.95
N ILE A 183 -11.62 5.61 3.00
CA ILE A 183 -10.75 6.28 2.03
C ILE A 183 -10.99 5.73 0.62
N ASN A 184 -11.06 4.41 0.46
CA ASN A 184 -11.36 3.79 -0.82
C ASN A 184 -12.71 4.26 -1.38
N ALA A 185 -13.75 4.27 -0.55
CA ALA A 185 -15.09 4.70 -0.95
C ALA A 185 -15.18 6.20 -1.28
N GLU A 186 -14.49 7.06 -0.51
CA GLU A 186 -14.56 8.51 -0.63
C GLU A 186 -13.72 9.05 -1.79
N TYR A 187 -12.49 8.54 -1.96
CA TYR A 187 -11.53 9.05 -2.96
C TYR A 187 -11.42 8.17 -4.21
N GLY A 188 -12.04 6.98 -4.22
CA GLY A 188 -11.91 6.03 -5.33
C GLY A 188 -10.48 5.53 -5.56
N THR A 189 -9.62 5.61 -4.54
CA THR A 189 -8.22 5.20 -4.61
C THR A 189 -8.12 3.69 -4.77
N THR A 190 -7.40 3.22 -5.77
CA THR A 190 -7.06 1.79 -5.93
C THR A 190 -6.10 1.38 -4.82
N MET A 191 -6.34 0.25 -4.16
CA MET A 191 -5.50 -0.17 -3.03
C MET A 191 -4.99 -1.60 -3.20
N LEU A 192 -3.70 -1.80 -2.97
CA LEU A 192 -3.09 -3.11 -2.77
C LEU A 192 -2.67 -3.25 -1.32
N LEU A 193 -3.22 -4.23 -0.62
CA LEU A 193 -2.87 -4.55 0.75
C LEU A 193 -2.09 -5.87 0.79
N VAL A 194 -0.90 -5.86 1.33
CA VAL A 194 -0.16 -7.07 1.69
C VAL A 194 -0.39 -7.34 3.16
N THR A 195 -0.84 -8.54 3.51
CA THR A 195 -1.03 -8.95 4.90
C THR A 195 -1.02 -10.45 5.07
N HIS A 196 -0.71 -10.90 6.27
CA HIS A 196 -0.88 -12.28 6.71
C HIS A 196 -2.20 -12.51 7.49
N ASN A 197 -2.94 -11.45 7.80
CA ASN A 197 -4.25 -11.58 8.46
C ASN A 197 -5.31 -12.05 7.47
N ASN A 198 -5.90 -13.23 7.78
CA ASN A 198 -6.85 -13.88 6.88
C ASN A 198 -8.22 -13.19 6.83
N SER A 199 -8.62 -12.46 7.86
CA SER A 199 -9.95 -11.84 7.92
C SER A 199 -10.07 -10.66 6.95
N ILE A 200 -8.95 -10.01 6.60
CA ILE A 200 -8.94 -8.86 5.67
C ILE A 200 -9.43 -9.24 4.26
N LYS A 201 -9.30 -10.52 3.85
CA LYS A 201 -9.78 -10.99 2.55
C LYS A 201 -11.28 -10.74 2.33
N ASP A 202 -12.08 -10.75 3.40
CA ASP A 202 -13.53 -10.70 3.29
C ASP A 202 -14.07 -9.26 3.08
N MET A 203 -13.26 -8.23 3.35
CA MET A 203 -13.63 -6.82 3.16
C MET A 203 -13.24 -6.23 1.79
N VAL A 204 -12.37 -6.89 1.05
CA VAL A 204 -11.80 -6.37 -0.20
C VAL A 204 -12.55 -6.86 -1.44
N HIS A 205 -12.33 -6.20 -2.59
CA HIS A 205 -12.93 -6.61 -3.86
C HIS A 205 -12.27 -7.87 -4.43
N GLN A 206 -10.94 -7.95 -4.33
CA GLN A 206 -10.17 -9.03 -4.94
C GLN A 206 -9.17 -9.61 -3.93
N VAL A 207 -9.01 -10.93 -3.99
CA VAL A 207 -8.07 -11.69 -3.16
C VAL A 207 -7.09 -12.42 -4.05
N VAL A 208 -5.81 -12.32 -3.74
CA VAL A 208 -4.71 -12.96 -4.46
C VAL A 208 -3.83 -13.72 -3.47
N PHE A 209 -3.57 -14.98 -3.72
CA PHE A 209 -2.65 -15.79 -2.91
C PHE A 209 -1.33 -15.97 -3.62
N VAL A 210 -0.25 -15.57 -2.92
CA VAL A 210 1.13 -15.72 -3.43
C VAL A 210 1.86 -16.76 -2.59
N LYS A 211 2.45 -17.74 -3.28
CA LYS A 211 3.31 -18.76 -2.68
C LYS A 211 4.50 -19.02 -3.60
N ASP A 212 5.69 -19.06 -3.02
CA ASP A 212 6.94 -19.36 -3.75
C ASP A 212 7.15 -18.47 -5.00
N GLY A 213 6.77 -17.21 -4.89
CA GLY A 213 6.87 -16.21 -5.97
C GLY A 213 5.88 -16.38 -7.12
N LEU A 214 4.82 -17.14 -6.95
CA LEU A 214 3.75 -17.38 -7.94
C LEU A 214 2.37 -17.04 -7.36
N VAL A 215 1.46 -16.57 -8.20
CA VAL A 215 0.03 -16.52 -7.86
C VAL A 215 -0.53 -17.94 -7.95
N THR A 216 -0.97 -18.46 -6.81
CA THR A 216 -1.54 -19.82 -6.73
C THR A 216 -3.05 -19.85 -6.80
N ASN A 217 -3.70 -18.77 -6.41
CA ASN A 217 -5.14 -18.59 -6.50
C ASN A 217 -5.50 -17.11 -6.52
N GLN A 218 -6.57 -16.74 -7.20
CA GLN A 218 -7.15 -15.42 -7.17
C GLN A 218 -8.66 -15.48 -7.42
N TYR A 219 -9.41 -14.60 -6.75
CA TYR A 219 -10.86 -14.49 -6.94
C TYR A 219 -11.37 -13.09 -6.57
N GLU A 220 -12.56 -12.76 -7.04
CA GLU A 220 -13.31 -11.57 -6.66
C GLU A 220 -14.40 -11.91 -5.65
N ASN A 221 -14.56 -11.07 -4.62
CA ASN A 221 -15.66 -11.19 -3.67
C ASN A 221 -16.94 -10.62 -4.27
N LYS A 222 -17.98 -11.44 -4.38
CA LYS A 222 -19.31 -11.01 -4.80
C LYS A 222 -20.03 -10.18 -3.73
N ILE A 223 -19.75 -10.48 -2.46
CA ILE A 223 -20.28 -9.79 -1.28
C ILE A 223 -19.08 -9.50 -0.39
N ARG A 224 -18.96 -8.27 0.07
CA ARG A 224 -17.90 -7.85 0.99
C ARG A 224 -18.48 -7.64 2.39
N ILE A 225 -17.73 -8.02 3.40
CA ILE A 225 -18.05 -7.75 4.80
C ILE A 225 -17.44 -6.40 5.16
N PRO A 226 -18.20 -5.43 5.72
CA PRO A 226 -17.63 -4.18 6.20
C PRO A 226 -16.50 -4.41 7.19
N ALA A 227 -15.46 -3.57 7.16
CA ALA A 227 -14.31 -3.68 8.06
C ALA A 227 -14.71 -3.69 9.55
N ALA A 228 -15.81 -3.00 9.90
CA ALA A 228 -16.36 -2.96 11.25
C ALA A 228 -16.89 -4.33 11.76
N GLU A 229 -17.29 -5.22 10.83
CA GLU A 229 -17.92 -6.52 11.12
C GLU A 229 -16.93 -7.69 10.98
N LEU A 230 -15.68 -7.44 10.64
CA LEU A 230 -14.67 -8.49 10.54
C LEU A 230 -14.45 -9.16 11.90
N GLU A 231 -14.34 -10.48 11.92
CA GLU A 231 -13.98 -11.28 13.08
C GLU A 231 -12.47 -11.57 13.07
N ASP A 232 -11.88 -11.89 14.22
CA ASP A 232 -10.50 -12.39 14.39
C ASP A 232 -9.39 -11.51 13.75
N LEU A 233 -9.39 -10.21 14.07
CA LEU A 233 -8.33 -9.26 13.67
C LEU A 233 -7.13 -9.29 14.62
#